data_d8db579f42ce68401c40ddbd998b7a2e
#
_entry.id   d8db579f42ce68401c40ddbd998b7a2e
#
_cell.length_a   1.000
_cell.length_b   1.000
_cell.length_c   1.000
_cell.angle_alpha   90.00
_cell.angle_beta   90.00
_cell.angle_gamma   90.00
#
_symmetry.space_group_name_H-M   'P 1'
#
loop_
_entity.id
_entity.type
_entity.pdbx_description
1 polymer ?
#
loop_
_entity_poly.entity_id
_entity_poly.type
_entity_poly.pdbx_seq_one_letter_code
_entity_poly.pdbx_strand_id
1 'polypeptide(L)'
;MPAKRPPVPLSRERIIEAALHIADSQGLRRLTMRRLGDALQVEAMAIYHHLPRGKDALMDALAEHVTAVHAEPADSWQESARAWCRASRTALREHPGVLALALTKPPKGRAAIALMEQTEQLSDAGLPDPAQAVRALRAYVFGSVAVEVQRSGWADSPADGAEPWRPPSAGGGSAAADADFEHGLDALLAGLNPRRTEAER
;
A
#
# COMPACT_ATOMS: atom_id res chain seq x y z
N MET A 1 -1.36 25.53 37.06
CA MET A 1 -1.28 24.09 36.76
C MET A 1 -2.05 23.86 35.48
N PRO A 2 -1.44 23.48 34.32
CA PRO A 2 -2.19 23.13 33.14
C PRO A 2 -2.95 21.84 33.41
N ALA A 3 -4.27 21.85 33.12
CA ALA A 3 -5.14 20.70 33.29
C ALA A 3 -4.64 19.55 32.40
N LYS A 4 -4.36 18.40 33.01
CA LYS A 4 -3.96 17.16 32.31
C LYS A 4 -5.11 16.77 31.39
N ARG A 5 -4.93 16.87 30.07
CA ARG A 5 -5.92 16.40 29.10
C ARG A 5 -6.30 14.96 29.45
N PRO A 6 -7.60 14.63 29.48
CA PRO A 6 -8.02 13.27 29.74
C PRO A 6 -7.37 12.32 28.73
N PRO A 7 -6.91 11.13 29.13
CA PRO A 7 -6.30 10.17 28.22
C PRO A 7 -7.30 9.79 27.13
N VAL A 8 -6.89 9.94 25.87
CA VAL A 8 -7.71 9.53 24.72
C VAL A 8 -7.88 8.02 24.79
N PRO A 9 -9.12 7.47 24.75
CA PRO A 9 -9.37 6.04 24.83
C PRO A 9 -8.56 5.25 23.82
N LEU A 10 -8.10 4.04 24.19
CA LEU A 10 -7.45 3.11 23.28
C LEU A 10 -8.50 2.63 22.25
N SER A 11 -8.16 2.68 20.98
CA SER A 11 -8.97 2.15 19.88
C SER A 11 -8.11 1.33 18.93
N ARG A 12 -8.73 0.53 18.08
CA ARG A 12 -8.04 -0.26 17.05
C ARG A 12 -7.28 0.65 16.09
N GLU A 13 -7.86 1.76 15.71
CA GLU A 13 -7.28 2.78 14.81
C GLU A 13 -6.01 3.36 15.41
N ARG A 14 -6.04 3.80 16.67
CA ARG A 14 -4.86 4.33 17.37
C ARG A 14 -3.74 3.31 17.50
N ILE A 15 -4.08 2.04 17.69
CA ILE A 15 -3.11 0.94 17.74
C ILE A 15 -2.43 0.79 16.37
N ILE A 16 -3.20 0.84 15.26
CA ILE A 16 -2.70 0.75 13.90
C ILE A 16 -1.80 1.94 13.58
N GLU A 17 -2.23 3.17 13.86
CA GLU A 17 -1.45 4.40 13.64
C GLU A 17 -0.10 4.37 14.38
N ALA A 18 -0.11 4.02 15.67
CA ALA A 18 1.12 3.90 16.44
C ALA A 18 2.05 2.80 15.90
N ALA A 19 1.49 1.70 15.43
CA ALA A 19 2.26 0.60 14.85
C ALA A 19 2.86 0.97 13.49
N LEU A 20 2.13 1.71 12.63
CA LEU A 20 2.63 2.28 11.37
C LEU A 20 3.80 3.21 11.66
N HIS A 21 3.64 4.15 12.60
CA HIS A 21 4.71 5.07 12.98
C HIS A 21 5.99 4.35 13.45
N ILE A 22 5.87 3.28 14.25
CA ILE A 22 7.03 2.48 14.67
C ILE A 22 7.64 1.75 13.47
N ALA A 23 6.81 1.16 12.59
CA ALA A 23 7.29 0.43 11.42
C ALA A 23 8.03 1.35 10.44
N ASP A 24 7.50 2.55 10.19
CA ASP A 24 8.10 3.53 9.28
C ASP A 24 9.39 4.15 9.83
N SER A 25 9.43 4.44 11.13
CA SER A 25 10.60 5.09 11.75
C SER A 25 11.72 4.13 12.17
N GLN A 26 11.41 2.87 12.49
CA GLN A 26 12.35 1.93 13.10
C GLN A 26 12.42 0.56 12.40
N GLY A 27 11.58 0.35 11.40
CA GLY A 27 11.43 -0.92 10.68
C GLY A 27 10.51 -1.92 11.38
N LEU A 28 9.87 -2.74 10.56
CA LEU A 28 8.86 -3.73 10.98
C LEU A 28 9.40 -4.76 12.00
N ARG A 29 10.70 -5.11 11.91
CA ARG A 29 11.34 -6.04 12.86
C ARG A 29 11.34 -5.53 14.28
N ARG A 30 11.37 -4.21 14.48
CA ARG A 30 11.34 -3.58 15.81
C ARG A 30 9.94 -3.42 16.38
N LEU A 31 8.89 -3.66 15.59
CA LEU A 31 7.51 -3.61 16.06
C LEU A 31 7.19 -4.83 16.93
N THR A 32 7.02 -4.60 18.24
CA THR A 32 6.62 -5.60 19.24
C THR A 32 5.42 -5.10 20.03
N MET A 33 4.61 -6.02 20.58
CA MET A 33 3.45 -5.65 21.39
C MET A 33 3.84 -4.80 22.63
N ARG A 34 5.00 -5.08 23.22
CA ARG A 34 5.55 -4.29 24.33
C ARG A 34 5.87 -2.87 23.89
N ARG A 35 6.63 -2.70 22.80
CA ARG A 35 6.98 -1.36 22.27
C ARG A 35 5.73 -0.56 21.89
N LEU A 36 4.74 -1.24 21.35
CA LEU A 36 3.48 -0.62 20.99
C LEU A 36 2.72 -0.16 22.26
N GLY A 37 2.73 -0.96 23.31
CA GLY A 37 2.18 -0.57 24.62
C GLY A 37 2.91 0.64 25.20
N ASP A 38 4.25 0.62 25.18
CA ASP A 38 5.08 1.75 25.65
C ASP A 38 4.76 3.05 24.86
N ALA A 39 4.64 2.96 23.54
CA ALA A 39 4.30 4.11 22.67
C ALA A 39 2.89 4.66 22.93
N LEU A 40 1.94 3.80 23.23
CA LEU A 40 0.56 4.16 23.52
C LEU A 40 0.32 4.51 25.01
N GLN A 41 1.34 4.30 25.87
CA GLN A 41 1.26 4.45 27.31
C GLN A 41 0.17 3.56 27.95
N VAL A 42 0.07 2.31 27.48
CA VAL A 42 -0.85 1.30 28.00
C VAL A 42 -0.12 -0.03 28.25
N GLU A 43 -0.67 -0.85 29.12
CA GLU A 43 -0.20 -2.23 29.27
C GLU A 43 -0.44 -3.03 27.97
N ALA A 44 0.51 -3.88 27.59
CA ALA A 44 0.38 -4.71 26.38
C ALA A 44 -0.91 -5.54 26.37
N MET A 45 -1.39 -5.96 27.54
CA MET A 45 -2.66 -6.70 27.67
C MET A 45 -3.88 -5.90 27.18
N ALA A 46 -3.87 -4.57 27.31
CA ALA A 46 -4.96 -3.75 26.80
C ALA A 46 -5.06 -3.81 25.26
N ILE A 47 -3.94 -3.99 24.58
CA ILE A 47 -3.90 -4.11 23.11
C ILE A 47 -4.53 -5.44 22.67
N TYR A 48 -4.35 -6.53 23.44
CA TYR A 48 -4.92 -7.83 23.11
C TYR A 48 -6.46 -7.84 23.16
N HIS A 49 -7.11 -6.93 23.91
CA HIS A 49 -8.57 -6.77 23.87
C HIS A 49 -9.05 -6.26 22.49
N HIS A 50 -8.26 -5.45 21.80
CA HIS A 50 -8.57 -4.96 20.47
C HIS A 50 -8.04 -5.87 19.34
N LEU A 51 -6.98 -6.65 19.62
CA LEU A 51 -6.31 -7.56 18.69
C LEU A 51 -6.10 -8.93 19.34
N PRO A 52 -7.13 -9.78 19.46
CA PRO A 52 -7.06 -11.04 20.23
C PRO A 52 -5.99 -12.03 19.75
N ARG A 53 -5.65 -12.01 18.44
CA ARG A 53 -4.54 -12.81 17.87
C ARG A 53 -3.19 -12.11 17.98
N GLY A 54 -3.10 -11.02 18.76
CA GLY A 54 -1.87 -10.30 19.04
C GLY A 54 -1.14 -9.82 17.78
N LYS A 55 0.14 -10.16 17.66
CA LYS A 55 1.01 -9.68 16.58
C LYS A 55 0.50 -10.08 15.18
N ASP A 56 -0.07 -11.26 15.00
CA ASP A 56 -0.58 -11.70 13.70
C ASP A 56 -1.77 -10.87 13.26
N ALA A 57 -2.71 -10.56 14.18
CA ALA A 57 -3.82 -9.66 13.91
C ALA A 57 -3.33 -8.24 13.59
N LEU A 58 -2.29 -7.77 14.27
CA LEU A 58 -1.68 -6.48 14.00
C LEU A 58 -1.06 -6.45 12.60
N MET A 59 -0.29 -7.46 12.20
CA MET A 59 0.31 -7.53 10.87
C MET A 59 -0.75 -7.58 9.76
N ASP A 60 -1.85 -8.32 9.97
CA ASP A 60 -2.98 -8.34 9.05
C ASP A 60 -3.65 -6.96 8.96
N ALA A 61 -3.84 -6.28 10.10
CA ALA A 61 -4.45 -4.95 10.16
C ALA A 61 -3.59 -3.86 9.48
N LEU A 62 -2.26 -3.93 9.62
CA LEU A 62 -1.34 -3.02 8.93
C LEU A 62 -1.39 -3.22 7.41
N ALA A 63 -1.34 -4.47 6.94
CA ALA A 63 -1.47 -4.78 5.52
C ALA A 63 -2.82 -4.32 4.97
N GLU A 64 -3.91 -4.57 5.69
CA GLU A 64 -5.25 -4.11 5.33
C GLU A 64 -5.32 -2.59 5.23
N HIS A 65 -4.73 -1.86 6.19
CA HIS A 65 -4.76 -0.39 6.23
C HIS A 65 -4.18 0.23 4.96
N VAL A 66 -3.03 -0.24 4.50
CA VAL A 66 -2.34 0.34 3.33
C VAL A 66 -2.84 -0.21 1.98
N THR A 67 -3.68 -1.25 1.99
CA THR A 67 -4.19 -1.87 0.75
C THR A 67 -5.70 -1.75 0.58
N ALA A 68 -6.44 -1.29 1.59
CA ALA A 68 -7.87 -1.01 1.50
C ALA A 68 -8.11 0.36 0.84
N VAL A 69 -7.76 0.48 -0.42
CA VAL A 69 -7.84 1.72 -1.19
C VAL A 69 -9.09 1.71 -2.05
N HIS A 70 -9.90 2.76 -1.90
CA HIS A 70 -11.06 3.03 -2.75
C HIS A 70 -10.72 4.21 -3.67
N ALA A 71 -11.25 4.16 -4.88
CA ALA A 71 -11.25 5.29 -5.80
C ALA A 71 -12.67 5.47 -6.33
N GLU A 72 -13.08 6.73 -6.48
CA GLU A 72 -14.37 7.03 -7.07
C GLU A 72 -14.42 6.57 -8.53
N PRO A 73 -15.54 6.00 -8.98
CA PRO A 73 -15.74 5.68 -10.39
C PRO A 73 -15.58 6.93 -11.27
N ALA A 74 -14.93 6.77 -12.41
CA ALA A 74 -14.79 7.82 -13.42
C ALA A 74 -15.54 7.45 -14.70
N ASP A 75 -15.58 8.37 -15.68
CA ASP A 75 -16.33 8.21 -16.93
C ASP A 75 -15.83 7.05 -17.82
N SER A 76 -14.58 6.60 -17.58
CA SER A 76 -14.00 5.47 -18.31
C SER A 76 -13.29 4.51 -17.37
N TRP A 77 -13.18 3.24 -17.77
CA TRP A 77 -12.44 2.25 -16.98
C TRP A 77 -10.95 2.62 -16.85
N GLN A 78 -10.37 3.28 -17.86
CA GLN A 78 -8.98 3.74 -17.82
C GLN A 78 -8.77 4.79 -16.74
N GLU A 79 -9.69 5.75 -16.63
CA GLU A 79 -9.62 6.81 -15.61
C GLU A 79 -9.86 6.25 -14.21
N SER A 80 -10.84 5.35 -14.04
CA SER A 80 -11.08 4.64 -12.78
C SER A 80 -9.86 3.83 -12.33
N ALA A 81 -9.26 3.06 -13.26
CA ALA A 81 -8.05 2.29 -13.00
C ALA A 81 -6.86 3.19 -12.64
N ARG A 82 -6.69 4.33 -13.33
CA ARG A 82 -5.65 5.32 -13.06
C ARG A 82 -5.81 5.95 -11.68
N ALA A 83 -7.02 6.37 -11.34
CA ALA A 83 -7.32 6.95 -10.03
C ALA A 83 -7.00 5.96 -8.90
N TRP A 84 -7.42 4.71 -9.06
CA TRP A 84 -7.12 3.65 -8.09
C TRP A 84 -5.62 3.35 -7.96
N CYS A 85 -4.88 3.28 -9.07
CA CYS A 85 -3.44 3.06 -9.06
C CYS A 85 -2.69 4.20 -8.36
N ARG A 86 -3.07 5.46 -8.62
CA ARG A 86 -2.49 6.64 -7.96
C ARG A 86 -2.77 6.64 -6.46
N ALA A 87 -4.01 6.37 -6.05
CA ALA A 87 -4.40 6.30 -4.66
C ALA A 87 -3.67 5.16 -3.94
N SER A 88 -3.56 3.98 -4.56
CA SER A 88 -2.81 2.83 -4.03
C SER A 88 -1.32 3.13 -3.87
N ARG A 89 -0.70 3.79 -4.87
CA ARG A 89 0.71 4.21 -4.78
C ARG A 89 0.92 5.19 -3.63
N THR A 90 0.03 6.17 -3.46
CA THR A 90 0.10 7.14 -2.37
C THR A 90 0.06 6.45 -1.02
N ALA A 91 -0.93 5.59 -0.78
CA ALA A 91 -1.08 4.86 0.48
C ALA A 91 0.15 3.99 0.83
N LEU A 92 0.75 3.33 -0.17
CA LEU A 92 1.95 2.51 0.02
C LEU A 92 3.21 3.35 0.27
N ARG A 93 3.32 4.53 -0.33
CA ARG A 93 4.44 5.47 -0.13
C ARG A 93 4.41 6.16 1.23
N GLU A 94 3.23 6.39 1.78
CA GLU A 94 3.05 6.96 3.12
C GLU A 94 3.57 6.02 4.21
N HIS A 95 3.56 4.69 3.95
CA HIS A 95 3.93 3.67 4.92
C HIS A 95 4.94 2.65 4.36
N PRO A 96 6.17 3.07 4.00
CA PRO A 96 7.18 2.18 3.42
C PRO A 96 7.59 1.06 4.38
N GLY A 97 7.49 1.28 5.69
CA GLY A 97 7.82 0.30 6.72
C GLY A 97 6.97 -0.96 6.72
N VAL A 98 5.79 -0.93 6.08
CA VAL A 98 4.88 -2.07 5.99
C VAL A 98 4.69 -2.60 4.56
N LEU A 99 5.42 -2.08 3.59
CA LEU A 99 5.35 -2.51 2.19
C LEU A 99 5.52 -4.03 2.02
N ALA A 100 6.46 -4.63 2.76
CA ALA A 100 6.68 -6.08 2.74
C ALA A 100 5.44 -6.88 3.19
N LEU A 101 4.65 -6.36 4.14
CA LEU A 101 3.38 -6.98 4.54
C LEU A 101 2.33 -6.88 3.42
N ALA A 102 2.21 -5.72 2.82
CA ALA A 102 1.29 -5.49 1.70
C ALA A 102 1.57 -6.42 0.51
N LEU A 103 2.85 -6.74 0.27
CA LEU A 103 3.30 -7.67 -0.78
C LEU A 103 3.02 -9.14 -0.43
N THR A 104 3.20 -9.53 0.83
CA THR A 104 3.22 -10.96 1.23
C THR A 104 1.91 -11.44 1.84
N LYS A 105 1.11 -10.54 2.42
CA LYS A 105 -0.17 -10.89 3.02
C LYS A 105 -1.29 -10.89 1.97
N PRO A 106 -2.14 -11.94 1.94
CA PRO A 106 -3.32 -11.91 1.08
C PRO A 106 -4.28 -10.80 1.53
N PRO A 107 -4.98 -10.14 0.59
CA PRO A 107 -6.02 -9.16 0.93
C PRO A 107 -7.11 -9.79 1.79
N LYS A 108 -7.48 -9.12 2.89
CA LYS A 108 -8.53 -9.54 3.81
C LYS A 108 -9.37 -8.33 4.23
N GLY A 109 -10.57 -8.59 4.77
CA GLY A 109 -11.42 -7.53 5.29
C GLY A 109 -11.70 -6.44 4.26
N ARG A 110 -11.49 -5.19 4.64
CA ARG A 110 -11.71 -4.02 3.78
C ARG A 110 -10.85 -4.03 2.51
N ALA A 111 -9.63 -4.55 2.57
CA ALA A 111 -8.78 -4.65 1.39
C ALA A 111 -9.31 -5.65 0.35
N ALA A 112 -9.91 -6.75 0.79
CA ALA A 112 -10.57 -7.69 -0.12
C ALA A 112 -11.83 -7.08 -0.75
N ILE A 113 -12.63 -6.37 0.05
CA ILE A 113 -13.83 -5.67 -0.42
C ILE A 113 -13.44 -4.61 -1.47
N ALA A 114 -12.46 -3.77 -1.18
CA ALA A 114 -11.99 -2.74 -2.10
C ALA A 114 -11.52 -3.32 -3.45
N LEU A 115 -10.85 -4.48 -3.44
CA LEU A 115 -10.46 -5.16 -4.68
C LEU A 115 -11.65 -5.75 -5.45
N MET A 116 -12.67 -6.24 -4.75
CA MET A 116 -13.91 -6.72 -5.40
C MET A 116 -14.65 -5.56 -6.06
N GLU A 117 -14.86 -4.45 -5.34
CA GLU A 117 -15.49 -3.24 -5.84
C GLU A 117 -14.75 -2.68 -7.06
N GLN A 118 -13.42 -2.62 -6.99
CA GLN A 118 -12.61 -2.19 -8.15
C GLN A 118 -12.78 -3.13 -9.34
N THR A 119 -12.87 -4.43 -9.10
CA THR A 119 -13.09 -5.42 -10.17
C THR A 119 -14.45 -5.24 -10.81
N GLU A 120 -15.52 -5.01 -10.02
CA GLU A 120 -16.87 -4.72 -10.51
C GLU A 120 -16.90 -3.43 -11.32
N GLN A 121 -16.31 -2.34 -10.82
CA GLN A 121 -16.24 -1.06 -11.55
C GLN A 121 -15.59 -1.22 -12.93
N LEU A 122 -14.50 -1.97 -13.04
CA LEU A 122 -13.84 -2.22 -14.32
C LEU A 122 -14.69 -3.12 -15.25
N SER A 123 -15.44 -4.06 -14.68
CA SER A 123 -16.39 -4.91 -15.42
C SER A 123 -17.54 -4.09 -16.00
N ASP A 124 -18.17 -3.25 -15.18
CA ASP A 124 -19.29 -2.39 -15.57
C ASP A 124 -18.89 -1.37 -16.64
N ALA A 125 -17.64 -0.91 -16.59
CA ALA A 125 -17.05 -0.05 -17.61
C ALA A 125 -16.60 -0.78 -18.89
N GLY A 126 -16.91 -2.09 -19.01
CA GLY A 126 -16.76 -2.88 -20.25
C GLY A 126 -15.38 -3.51 -20.44
N LEU A 127 -14.56 -3.66 -19.41
CA LEU A 127 -13.29 -4.36 -19.54
C LEU A 127 -13.51 -5.89 -19.59
N PRO A 128 -13.02 -6.61 -20.60
CA PRO A 128 -13.33 -8.03 -20.81
C PRO A 128 -12.80 -8.99 -19.73
N ASP A 129 -11.64 -8.68 -19.13
CA ASP A 129 -11.05 -9.48 -18.04
C ASP A 129 -10.64 -8.58 -16.88
N PRO A 130 -11.61 -8.07 -16.09
CA PRO A 130 -11.33 -7.12 -15.02
C PRO A 130 -10.48 -7.72 -13.91
N ALA A 131 -10.62 -9.00 -13.61
CA ALA A 131 -9.84 -9.67 -12.58
C ALA A 131 -8.34 -9.78 -12.94
N GLN A 132 -8.03 -10.06 -14.21
CA GLN A 132 -6.65 -10.07 -14.70
C GLN A 132 -6.09 -8.64 -14.71
N ALA A 133 -6.86 -7.67 -15.13
CA ALA A 133 -6.46 -6.27 -15.14
C ALA A 133 -6.12 -5.76 -13.73
N VAL A 134 -6.98 -6.01 -12.74
CA VAL A 134 -6.72 -5.65 -11.34
C VAL A 134 -5.43 -6.30 -10.82
N ARG A 135 -5.18 -7.58 -11.16
CA ARG A 135 -3.91 -8.24 -10.80
C ARG A 135 -2.70 -7.57 -11.43
N ALA A 136 -2.77 -7.22 -12.73
CA ALA A 136 -1.68 -6.58 -13.44
C ALA A 136 -1.41 -5.15 -12.91
N LEU A 137 -2.46 -4.35 -12.72
CA LEU A 137 -2.38 -3.01 -12.16
C LEU A 137 -1.80 -3.03 -10.74
N ARG A 138 -2.27 -3.96 -9.91
CA ARG A 138 -1.75 -4.14 -8.56
C ARG A 138 -0.26 -4.50 -8.57
N ALA A 139 0.14 -5.47 -9.39
CA ALA A 139 1.55 -5.86 -9.53
C ALA A 139 2.43 -4.67 -9.97
N TYR A 140 1.93 -3.87 -10.90
CA TYR A 140 2.60 -2.65 -11.36
C TYR A 140 2.80 -1.65 -10.22
N VAL A 141 1.74 -1.31 -9.49
CA VAL A 141 1.80 -0.36 -8.36
C VAL A 141 2.79 -0.82 -7.30
N PHE A 142 2.71 -2.08 -6.88
CA PHE A 142 3.61 -2.64 -5.86
C PHE A 142 5.07 -2.65 -6.33
N GLY A 143 5.32 -3.05 -7.56
CA GLY A 143 6.66 -3.05 -8.16
C GLY A 143 7.25 -1.65 -8.24
N SER A 144 6.47 -0.67 -8.69
CA SER A 144 6.87 0.73 -8.77
C SER A 144 7.26 1.28 -7.40
N VAL A 145 6.40 1.12 -6.39
CA VAL A 145 6.68 1.60 -5.03
C VAL A 145 7.89 0.88 -4.43
N ALA A 146 8.05 -0.43 -4.64
CA ALA A 146 9.22 -1.16 -4.14
C ALA A 146 10.53 -0.59 -4.72
N VAL A 147 10.56 -0.27 -6.01
CA VAL A 147 11.71 0.36 -6.66
C VAL A 147 11.97 1.77 -6.13
N GLU A 148 10.92 2.56 -5.93
CA GLU A 148 11.02 3.91 -5.36
C GLU A 148 11.59 3.91 -3.94
N VAL A 149 11.11 3.00 -3.08
CA VAL A 149 11.57 2.84 -1.69
C VAL A 149 13.05 2.41 -1.66
N GLN A 150 13.47 1.49 -2.53
CA GLN A 150 14.88 1.11 -2.65
C GLN A 150 15.76 2.30 -3.06
N ARG A 151 15.29 3.13 -3.99
CA ARG A 151 16.02 4.33 -4.44
C ARG A 151 16.18 5.39 -3.34
N SER A 152 15.21 5.52 -2.46
CA SER A 152 15.26 6.47 -1.34
C SER A 152 16.23 6.06 -0.21
N GLY A 153 16.85 4.86 -0.31
CA GLY A 153 17.78 4.34 0.70
C GLY A 153 17.11 3.90 2.00
N TRP A 154 15.78 3.79 2.00
CA TRP A 154 15.04 3.31 3.16
C TRP A 154 15.23 1.82 3.45
N ALA A 155 15.50 1.02 2.41
CA ALA A 155 15.92 -0.37 2.59
C ALA A 155 17.32 -0.39 3.20
N ASP A 156 17.49 -1.13 4.30
CA ASP A 156 18.76 -1.32 5.01
C ASP A 156 19.94 -1.38 4.03
N SER A 157 20.94 -0.51 4.23
CA SER A 157 22.20 -0.60 3.48
C SER A 157 22.68 -2.04 3.51
N PRO A 158 23.03 -2.65 2.37
CA PRO A 158 23.55 -4.02 2.36
C PRO A 158 24.74 -4.08 3.31
N ALA A 159 24.69 -5.01 4.26
CA ALA A 159 25.72 -5.23 5.27
C ALA A 159 27.10 -5.58 4.66
N ASP A 160 27.17 -5.81 3.36
CA ASP A 160 28.30 -6.42 2.65
C ASP A 160 29.08 -5.47 1.74
N GLY A 161 28.85 -4.14 1.83
CA GLY A 161 29.62 -3.16 1.05
C GLY A 161 29.45 -3.26 -0.48
N ALA A 162 28.53 -4.07 -0.97
CA ALA A 162 28.19 -4.11 -2.38
C ALA A 162 27.36 -2.88 -2.75
N GLU A 163 27.82 -2.08 -3.69
CA GLU A 163 27.01 -0.98 -4.20
C GLU A 163 25.73 -1.55 -4.84
N PRO A 164 24.54 -1.10 -4.39
CA PRO A 164 23.29 -1.53 -4.99
C PRO A 164 23.24 -1.07 -6.45
N TRP A 165 22.76 -1.93 -7.33
CA TRP A 165 22.51 -1.54 -8.72
C TRP A 165 21.63 -0.28 -8.77
N ARG A 166 22.09 0.76 -9.45
CA ARG A 166 21.34 2.00 -9.69
C ARG A 166 21.07 2.14 -11.18
N PRO A 167 19.79 2.28 -11.58
CA PRO A 167 19.49 2.57 -12.99
C PRO A 167 20.11 3.91 -13.40
N PRO A 168 20.45 4.09 -14.69
CA PRO A 168 21.09 5.31 -15.20
C PRO A 168 20.32 6.62 -14.93
N SER A 169 19.01 6.52 -14.70
CA SER A 169 18.11 7.66 -14.40
C SER A 169 17.94 7.95 -12.90
N ALA A 170 18.72 7.35 -12.01
CA ALA A 170 18.54 7.42 -10.54
C ALA A 170 18.80 8.82 -9.91
N GLY A 171 19.00 9.86 -10.69
CA GLY A 171 19.18 11.25 -10.23
C GLY A 171 17.90 12.09 -10.17
N GLY A 172 16.72 11.51 -10.48
CA GLY A 172 15.45 12.23 -10.48
C GLY A 172 14.81 12.27 -9.08
N GLY A 173 14.48 13.48 -8.57
CA GLY A 173 13.66 13.67 -7.39
C GLY A 173 12.23 13.09 -7.56
N SER A 174 11.34 13.34 -6.58
CA SER A 174 9.96 12.84 -6.58
C SER A 174 9.21 13.05 -7.90
N ALA A 175 9.42 14.18 -8.59
CA ALA A 175 8.78 14.48 -9.86
C ALA A 175 9.18 13.52 -11.01
N ALA A 176 10.43 13.03 -11.03
CA ALA A 176 10.85 12.05 -12.03
C ALA A 176 10.24 10.68 -11.74
N ALA A 177 10.15 10.28 -10.46
CA ALA A 177 9.49 9.04 -10.08
C ALA A 177 7.97 9.08 -10.38
N ASP A 178 7.35 10.25 -10.25
CA ASP A 178 5.95 10.44 -10.62
C ASP A 178 5.75 10.33 -12.13
N ALA A 179 6.63 10.93 -12.93
CA ALA A 179 6.60 10.82 -14.39
C ALA A 179 6.85 9.39 -14.88
N ASP A 180 7.82 8.68 -14.30
CA ASP A 180 8.12 7.27 -14.61
C ASP A 180 6.90 6.38 -14.33
N PHE A 181 6.25 6.61 -13.17
CA PHE A 181 5.04 5.88 -12.79
C PHE A 181 3.89 6.13 -13.79
N GLU A 182 3.61 7.38 -14.12
CA GLU A 182 2.53 7.70 -15.06
C GLU A 182 2.80 7.11 -16.45
N HIS A 183 4.03 7.21 -16.96
CA HIS A 183 4.39 6.65 -18.24
C HIS A 183 4.20 5.11 -18.30
N GLY A 184 4.66 4.40 -17.29
CA GLY A 184 4.47 2.95 -17.22
C GLY A 184 3.01 2.55 -17.04
N LEU A 185 2.23 3.33 -16.27
CA LEU A 185 0.80 3.13 -16.12
C LEU A 185 0.06 3.32 -17.44
N ASP A 186 0.41 4.36 -18.23
CA ASP A 186 -0.15 4.59 -19.56
C ASP A 186 0.11 3.40 -20.50
N ALA A 187 1.33 2.90 -20.52
CA ALA A 187 1.69 1.73 -21.33
C ALA A 187 0.89 0.48 -20.94
N LEU A 188 0.70 0.25 -19.60
CA LEU A 188 -0.07 -0.87 -19.10
C LEU A 188 -1.55 -0.74 -19.44
N LEU A 189 -2.16 0.43 -19.24
CA LEU A 189 -3.57 0.67 -19.59
C LEU A 189 -3.83 0.53 -21.10
N ALA A 190 -2.91 1.00 -21.93
CA ALA A 190 -2.99 0.81 -23.39
C ALA A 190 -2.96 -0.68 -23.78
N GLY A 191 -2.14 -1.49 -23.07
CA GLY A 191 -2.04 -2.94 -23.29
C GLY A 191 -3.25 -3.75 -22.80
N LEU A 192 -3.96 -3.22 -21.80
CA LEU A 192 -5.19 -3.84 -21.26
C LEU A 192 -6.42 -3.50 -22.10
N ASN A 193 -6.32 -2.52 -23.01
CA ASN A 193 -7.42 -2.17 -23.89
C ASN A 193 -7.81 -3.39 -24.75
N PRO A 194 -9.09 -3.81 -24.82
CA PRO A 194 -9.49 -4.93 -25.65
C PRO A 194 -9.03 -4.66 -27.08
N ARG A 195 -8.21 -5.56 -27.63
CA ARG A 195 -7.84 -5.51 -29.05
C ARG A 195 -9.15 -5.57 -29.83
N ARG A 196 -9.46 -4.52 -30.59
CA ARG A 196 -10.51 -4.61 -31.59
C ARG A 196 -10.15 -5.81 -32.46
N THR A 197 -10.90 -6.89 -32.29
CA THR A 197 -10.79 -8.06 -33.18
C THR A 197 -10.98 -7.53 -34.59
N GLU A 198 -10.01 -7.76 -35.49
CA GLU A 198 -10.09 -7.44 -36.94
C GLU A 198 -11.15 -8.28 -37.64
N ALA A 199 -12.34 -8.39 -37.08
CA ALA A 199 -13.49 -9.18 -37.57
C ALA A 199 -14.58 -8.30 -38.15
N GLU A 200 -14.25 -7.06 -38.58
CA GLU A 200 -15.14 -6.21 -39.39
C GLU A 200 -14.38 -5.67 -40.60
N ARG A 201 -13.89 -6.56 -41.47
CA ARG A 201 -13.61 -6.23 -42.89
C ARG A 201 -14.33 -7.20 -43.81
#